data_40dd444c3ee20e8510f1fa7d66e50e22
#
_entry.id   40dd444c3ee20e8510f1fa7d66e50e22
#
_cell.length_a   1.000
_cell.length_b   1.000
_cell.length_c   1.000
_cell.angle_alpha   90.00
_cell.angle_beta   90.00
_cell.angle_gamma   90.00
#
_symmetry.space_group_name_H-M   'P 1'
#
loop_
_entity.id
_entity.type
_entity.pdbx_description
1 polymer ?
#
loop_
_entity_poly.entity_id
_entity_poly.type
_entity_poly.pdbx_seq_one_letter_code
_entity_poly.pdbx_strand_id
1 'polypeptide(L)'
;EIAQCLVGSEMCIRDRKIGSRRGELENMGTRDGGSTHLEFKIPARGLIGYRSEFMTDTNGNGIMNNVFSGYEPYKGDIETRERGSIIAHETGESTGYGLFNTQDRGRLFIGPGVEVYEGMIVGESSRNEDIVCNVCKKKQMTNTRAAGSDDALRLVPHTVLSLEQCMEFIKDDELLEVTPESLRLRKRILAKDQRLKQQFRKK
;
A
#
# COMPACT_ATOMS: atom_id res chain seq x y z
N GLU A 1 6.00 -18.56 13.37
CA GLU A 1 7.25 -18.31 12.63
C GLU A 1 8.21 -17.51 13.50
N ILE A 2 9.46 -17.90 13.52
CA ILE A 2 10.54 -17.18 14.21
C ILE A 2 11.29 -16.39 13.15
N ALA A 3 11.32 -15.07 13.29
CA ALA A 3 12.14 -14.21 12.46
C ALA A 3 13.44 -13.88 13.19
N GLN A 4 14.58 -14.15 12.57
CA GLN A 4 15.90 -13.78 13.08
C GLN A 4 16.41 -12.55 12.35
N CYS A 5 16.83 -11.53 13.09
CA CYS A 5 17.33 -10.28 12.55
C CYS A 5 18.69 -9.90 13.15
N LEU A 6 19.63 -9.53 12.31
CA LEU A 6 20.96 -9.06 12.70
C LEU A 6 21.07 -7.57 12.39
N VAL A 7 21.11 -6.66 13.40
CA VAL A 7 21.33 -5.23 13.14
C VAL A 7 21.85 -4.43 14.34
N GLY A 8 22.60 -3.36 14.06
CA GLY A 8 23.03 -2.33 15.04
C GLY A 8 22.05 -1.16 15.21
N SER A 9 22.22 -0.41 16.26
CA SER A 9 21.74 0.90 16.74
C SER A 9 20.29 1.40 16.57
N GLU A 10 19.39 0.79 15.73
CA GLU A 10 18.01 1.27 15.55
C GLU A 10 16.94 0.33 16.16
N MET A 11 17.26 -0.28 17.27
CA MET A 11 16.49 -1.35 17.92
C MET A 11 15.07 -0.94 18.32
N CYS A 12 14.87 0.29 18.81
CA CYS A 12 13.57 0.75 19.34
C CYS A 12 12.48 0.89 18.25
N ILE A 13 12.86 1.24 17.02
CA ILE A 13 11.90 1.42 15.91
C ILE A 13 11.36 0.08 15.46
N ARG A 14 12.20 -0.95 15.41
CA ARG A 14 11.85 -2.32 15.00
C ARG A 14 10.97 -3.02 16.00
N ASP A 15 11.30 -2.92 17.29
CA ASP A 15 10.49 -3.53 18.35
C ASP A 15 9.07 -2.99 18.32
N ARG A 16 8.90 -1.68 18.08
CA ARG A 16 7.58 -1.05 17.92
C ARG A 16 6.85 -1.56 16.68
N LYS A 17 7.53 -1.68 15.52
CA LYS A 17 6.94 -2.15 14.27
C LYS A 17 6.57 -3.63 14.31
N ILE A 18 7.42 -4.47 14.87
CA ILE A 18 7.12 -5.89 15.07
C ILE A 18 6.03 -6.09 16.11
N GLY A 19 6.03 -5.29 17.18
CA GLY A 19 4.99 -5.31 18.19
C GLY A 19 3.61 -4.96 17.65
N SER A 20 3.50 -3.92 16.79
CA SER A 20 2.23 -3.57 16.11
C SER A 20 1.71 -4.70 15.20
N ARG A 21 2.62 -5.53 14.67
CA ARG A 21 2.33 -6.73 13.88
C ARG A 21 2.11 -7.99 14.72
N ARG A 22 1.91 -7.83 16.05
CA ARG A 22 1.70 -8.92 17.04
C ARG A 22 2.89 -9.85 17.20
N GLY A 23 4.10 -9.37 16.94
CA GLY A 23 5.34 -10.09 17.23
C GLY A 23 5.77 -9.93 18.68
N GLU A 24 6.29 -10.99 19.26
CA GLU A 24 6.82 -11.06 20.62
C GLU A 24 8.32 -11.34 20.55
N LEU A 25 9.13 -10.55 21.26
CA LEU A 25 10.57 -10.78 21.34
C LEU A 25 10.82 -11.98 22.26
N GLU A 26 11.46 -13.03 21.74
CA GLU A 26 11.84 -14.22 22.53
C GLU A 26 13.28 -14.14 23.04
N ASN A 27 14.19 -13.68 22.19
CA ASN A 27 15.60 -13.66 22.55
C ASN A 27 16.32 -12.48 21.90
N MET A 28 17.33 -11.96 22.59
CA MET A 28 18.21 -10.91 22.10
C MET A 28 19.65 -11.22 22.52
N GLY A 29 20.56 -11.20 21.56
CA GLY A 29 21.98 -11.41 21.79
C GLY A 29 22.84 -10.56 20.88
N THR A 30 24.03 -10.22 21.35
CA THR A 30 25.04 -9.55 20.52
C THR A 30 26.08 -10.58 20.09
N ARG A 31 26.37 -10.67 18.79
CA ARG A 31 27.43 -11.52 18.25
C ARG A 31 28.74 -10.78 18.14
N ASP A 32 29.82 -11.55 18.09
CA ASP A 32 31.16 -11.02 17.81
C ASP A 32 31.15 -10.22 16.48
N GLY A 33 31.58 -8.96 16.53
CA GLY A 33 31.50 -8.06 15.38
C GLY A 33 30.46 -6.94 15.50
N GLY A 34 29.77 -6.80 16.64
CA GLY A 34 28.84 -5.68 16.92
C GLY A 34 27.46 -5.80 16.28
N SER A 35 27.14 -6.98 15.69
CA SER A 35 25.80 -7.25 15.17
C SER A 35 24.88 -7.74 16.27
N THR A 36 23.65 -7.21 16.32
CA THR A 36 22.61 -7.64 17.25
C THR A 36 21.74 -8.72 16.60
N HIS A 37 21.57 -9.83 17.30
CA HIS A 37 20.69 -10.92 16.90
C HIS A 37 19.39 -10.83 17.70
N LEU A 38 18.26 -10.80 17.00
CA LEU A 38 16.92 -10.70 17.58
C LEU A 38 16.07 -11.88 17.09
N GLU A 39 15.42 -12.56 18.02
CA GLU A 39 14.48 -13.65 17.72
C GLU A 39 13.08 -13.22 18.14
N PHE A 40 12.15 -13.21 17.18
CA PHE A 40 10.76 -12.86 17.40
C PHE A 40 9.84 -13.99 17.02
N LYS A 41 8.81 -14.19 17.79
CA LYS A 41 7.69 -15.05 17.47
C LYS A 41 6.54 -14.21 16.96
N ILE A 42 6.22 -14.34 15.68
CA ILE A 42 5.27 -13.47 14.98
C ILE A 42 4.28 -14.30 14.13
N PRO A 43 3.00 -13.92 14.06
CA PRO A 43 2.07 -14.55 13.11
C PRO A 43 2.55 -14.39 11.67
N ALA A 44 2.43 -15.43 10.84
CA ALA A 44 2.86 -15.41 9.43
C ALA A 44 2.31 -14.20 8.64
N ARG A 45 1.06 -13.83 8.89
CA ARG A 45 0.43 -12.64 8.29
C ARG A 45 1.10 -11.32 8.67
N GLY A 46 1.76 -11.23 9.82
CA GLY A 46 2.53 -10.06 10.27
C GLY A 46 3.84 -9.85 9.50
N LEU A 47 4.33 -10.90 8.82
CA LEU A 47 5.53 -10.83 7.98
C LEU A 47 5.24 -10.36 6.56
N ILE A 48 3.97 -10.36 6.14
CA ILE A 48 3.58 -9.88 4.80
C ILE A 48 3.97 -8.41 4.68
N GLY A 49 4.77 -8.06 3.64
CA GLY A 49 5.27 -6.73 3.38
C GLY A 49 6.39 -6.23 4.31
N TYR A 50 6.58 -6.84 5.49
CA TYR A 50 7.57 -6.39 6.46
C TYR A 50 9.01 -6.44 5.95
N ARG A 51 9.32 -7.35 5.04
CA ARG A 51 10.68 -7.50 4.47
C ARG A 51 11.16 -6.21 3.78
N SER A 52 10.30 -5.57 3.00
CA SER A 52 10.64 -4.31 2.31
C SER A 52 10.88 -3.17 3.30
N GLU A 53 10.03 -3.07 4.31
CA GLU A 53 10.15 -2.11 5.39
C GLU A 53 11.42 -2.33 6.21
N PHE A 54 11.70 -3.58 6.56
CA PHE A 54 12.90 -3.99 7.28
C PHE A 54 14.19 -3.62 6.52
N MET A 55 14.25 -3.86 5.20
CA MET A 55 15.40 -3.48 4.39
C MET A 55 15.60 -1.97 4.34
N THR A 56 14.52 -1.19 4.32
CA THR A 56 14.57 0.27 4.41
C THR A 56 15.09 0.74 5.77
N ASP A 57 14.57 0.19 6.86
CA ASP A 57 14.95 0.53 8.24
C ASP A 57 16.40 0.15 8.56
N THR A 58 16.92 -0.84 7.88
CA THR A 58 18.30 -1.32 8.08
C THR A 58 19.29 -0.79 7.04
N ASN A 59 18.85 0.15 6.19
CA ASN A 59 19.66 0.65 5.06
C ASN A 59 20.27 -0.47 4.21
N GLY A 60 19.55 -1.58 4.04
CA GLY A 60 19.98 -2.77 3.29
C GLY A 60 20.94 -3.72 4.03
N ASN A 61 21.37 -3.40 5.25
CA ASN A 61 22.34 -4.21 6.00
C ASN A 61 21.71 -5.31 6.85
N GLY A 62 20.37 -5.35 6.97
CA GLY A 62 19.68 -6.34 7.78
C GLY A 62 19.54 -7.69 7.09
N ILE A 63 19.70 -8.76 7.85
CA ILE A 63 19.41 -10.13 7.40
C ILE A 63 18.16 -10.59 8.13
N MET A 64 17.14 -11.00 7.40
CA MET A 64 15.89 -11.53 7.94
C MET A 64 15.67 -12.96 7.45
N ASN A 65 15.58 -13.88 8.39
CA ASN A 65 15.22 -15.28 8.13
C ASN A 65 13.97 -15.62 8.96
N ASN A 66 13.13 -16.48 8.44
CA ASN A 66 11.96 -16.98 9.13
C ASN A 66 11.88 -18.50 9.05
N VAL A 67 11.47 -19.10 10.16
CA VAL A 67 11.31 -20.54 10.31
C VAL A 67 9.96 -20.82 10.94
N PHE A 68 9.27 -21.86 10.48
CA PHE A 68 8.01 -22.28 11.08
C PHE A 68 8.22 -22.79 12.50
N SER A 69 7.55 -22.20 13.47
CA SER A 69 7.63 -22.53 14.90
C SER A 69 6.46 -23.38 15.39
N GLY A 70 5.29 -23.32 14.73
CA GLY A 70 4.09 -24.04 15.14
C GLY A 70 2.81 -23.25 14.91
N TYR A 71 1.70 -23.81 15.42
CA TYR A 71 0.38 -23.18 15.39
C TYR A 71 0.05 -22.61 16.76
N GLU A 72 -0.50 -21.40 16.79
CA GLU A 72 -0.94 -20.72 18.01
C GLU A 72 -2.36 -20.18 17.86
N PRO A 73 -3.03 -19.87 18.98
CA PRO A 73 -4.29 -19.17 18.97
C PRO A 73 -4.20 -17.82 18.24
N TYR A 74 -5.30 -17.39 17.66
CA TYR A 74 -5.39 -16.11 16.96
C TYR A 74 -5.05 -14.92 17.87
N LYS A 75 -4.00 -14.16 17.53
CA LYS A 75 -3.49 -13.04 18.33
C LYS A 75 -4.20 -11.69 18.07
N GLY A 76 -5.38 -11.69 17.48
CA GLY A 76 -6.14 -10.47 17.17
C GLY A 76 -5.75 -9.85 15.83
N ASP A 77 -6.44 -8.79 15.41
CA ASP A 77 -6.17 -8.12 14.14
C ASP A 77 -4.84 -7.37 14.16
N ILE A 78 -4.19 -7.35 13.00
CA ILE A 78 -2.99 -6.55 12.77
C ILE A 78 -3.47 -5.27 12.09
N GLU A 79 -3.10 -4.13 12.64
CA GLU A 79 -3.40 -2.84 12.02
C GLU A 79 -2.73 -2.78 10.65
N THR A 80 -3.56 -2.56 9.64
CA THR A 80 -3.13 -2.27 8.28
C THR A 80 -2.90 -0.77 8.12
N ARG A 81 -2.63 -0.31 6.92
CA ARG A 81 -2.42 1.11 6.65
C ARG A 81 -3.52 2.02 7.21
N GLU A 82 -3.13 3.18 7.73
CA GLU A 82 -4.06 4.22 8.19
C GLU A 82 -4.70 4.99 7.02
N ARG A 83 -3.92 5.22 5.96
CA ARG A 83 -4.33 6.03 4.81
C ARG A 83 -5.43 5.37 3.99
N GLY A 84 -6.26 6.21 3.37
CA GLY A 84 -7.32 5.78 2.48
C GLY A 84 -6.83 5.41 1.08
N SER A 85 -7.76 5.02 0.21
CA SER A 85 -7.53 4.69 -1.19
C SER A 85 -8.02 5.81 -2.11
N ILE A 86 -7.33 6.03 -3.23
CA ILE A 86 -7.86 6.80 -4.36
C ILE A 86 -8.59 5.82 -5.28
N ILE A 87 -9.88 6.04 -5.47
CA ILE A 87 -10.78 5.13 -6.17
C ILE A 87 -11.22 5.77 -7.49
N ALA A 88 -11.19 5.01 -8.57
CA ALA A 88 -11.70 5.46 -9.87
C ALA A 88 -13.22 5.65 -9.81
N HIS A 89 -13.68 6.79 -10.34
CA HIS A 89 -15.09 7.17 -10.39
C HIS A 89 -15.89 6.44 -11.48
N GLU A 90 -15.28 6.24 -12.63
CA GLU A 90 -15.91 5.71 -13.84
C GLU A 90 -15.02 4.73 -14.56
N THR A 91 -15.60 3.95 -15.47
CA THR A 91 -14.88 3.03 -16.34
C THR A 91 -14.39 3.77 -17.58
N GLY A 92 -13.14 3.57 -17.95
CA GLY A 92 -12.51 4.18 -19.11
C GLY A 92 -11.00 4.09 -19.08
N GLU A 93 -10.34 4.85 -19.94
CA GLU A 93 -8.88 4.93 -20.00
C GLU A 93 -8.38 6.14 -19.19
N SER A 94 -7.36 5.93 -18.37
CA SER A 94 -6.71 6.98 -17.57
C SER A 94 -6.01 7.99 -18.48
N THR A 95 -6.26 9.28 -18.24
CA THR A 95 -5.67 10.38 -19.02
C THR A 95 -4.60 11.10 -18.23
N GLY A 96 -3.59 11.66 -18.92
CA GLY A 96 -2.58 12.49 -18.27
C GLY A 96 -3.19 13.65 -17.49
N TYR A 97 -4.25 14.28 -18.01
CA TYR A 97 -4.96 15.37 -17.33
C TYR A 97 -5.71 14.90 -16.06
N GLY A 98 -6.40 13.76 -16.14
CA GLY A 98 -7.08 13.17 -14.99
C GLY A 98 -6.11 12.80 -13.86
N LEU A 99 -4.98 12.19 -14.21
CA LEU A 99 -3.92 11.83 -13.26
C LEU A 99 -3.23 13.06 -12.67
N PHE A 100 -2.96 14.09 -13.48
CA PHE A 100 -2.37 15.35 -13.01
C PHE A 100 -3.24 16.00 -11.92
N ASN A 101 -4.54 16.06 -12.12
CA ASN A 101 -5.47 16.61 -11.10
C ASN A 101 -5.63 15.71 -9.87
N THR A 102 -5.19 14.47 -9.95
CA THR A 102 -5.33 13.48 -8.86
C THR A 102 -4.05 13.32 -8.06
N GLN A 103 -2.87 13.57 -8.63
CA GLN A 103 -1.57 13.37 -8.00
C GLN A 103 -1.37 14.19 -6.71
N ASP A 104 -1.99 15.37 -6.59
CA ASP A 104 -1.92 16.20 -5.38
C ASP A 104 -2.68 15.59 -4.19
N ARG A 105 -3.52 14.59 -4.46
CA ARG A 105 -4.33 13.90 -3.44
C ARG A 105 -3.67 12.67 -2.86
N GLY A 106 -2.55 12.23 -3.45
CA GLY A 106 -1.81 11.08 -2.96
C GLY A 106 -0.92 10.44 -4.01
N ARG A 107 -0.43 9.25 -3.69
CA ARG A 107 0.49 8.48 -4.53
C ARG A 107 -0.28 7.61 -5.51
N LEU A 108 0.00 7.75 -6.80
CA LEU A 108 -0.65 6.96 -7.86
C LEU A 108 0.08 5.64 -8.11
N PHE A 109 -0.70 4.61 -8.48
CA PHE A 109 -0.21 3.27 -8.84
C PHE A 109 -0.28 2.99 -10.33
N ILE A 110 -0.97 3.84 -11.09
CA ILE A 110 -1.16 3.70 -12.52
C ILE A 110 -0.65 4.92 -13.28
N GLY A 111 -0.19 4.68 -14.51
CA GLY A 111 0.16 5.73 -15.47
C GLY A 111 -0.99 6.09 -16.40
N PRO A 112 -0.78 7.03 -17.34
CA PRO A 112 -1.74 7.33 -18.40
C PRO A 112 -1.88 6.15 -19.39
N GLY A 113 -3.04 6.02 -20.01
CA GLY A 113 -3.30 4.97 -21.00
C GLY A 113 -3.69 3.62 -20.40
N VAL A 114 -3.95 3.55 -19.09
CA VAL A 114 -4.36 2.32 -18.40
C VAL A 114 -5.89 2.26 -18.34
N GLU A 115 -6.46 1.12 -18.70
CA GLU A 115 -7.89 0.86 -18.55
C GLU A 115 -8.23 0.72 -17.05
N VAL A 116 -9.19 1.50 -16.61
CA VAL A 116 -9.72 1.50 -15.24
C VAL A 116 -11.23 1.27 -15.26
N TYR A 117 -11.77 0.80 -14.16
CA TYR A 117 -13.21 0.62 -13.97
C TYR A 117 -13.66 1.23 -12.65
N GLU A 118 -14.96 1.53 -12.55
CA GLU A 118 -15.54 2.07 -11.33
C GLU A 118 -15.22 1.18 -10.12
N GLY A 119 -14.69 1.79 -9.05
CA GLY A 119 -14.31 1.05 -7.85
C GLY A 119 -12.90 0.46 -7.86
N MET A 120 -12.15 0.58 -8.97
CA MET A 120 -10.72 0.23 -9.02
C MET A 120 -9.92 1.23 -8.18
N ILE A 121 -8.94 0.73 -7.42
CA ILE A 121 -8.03 1.55 -6.63
C ILE A 121 -6.86 1.93 -7.52
N VAL A 122 -6.67 3.23 -7.71
CA VAL A 122 -5.66 3.79 -8.61
C VAL A 122 -4.52 4.48 -7.86
N GLY A 123 -4.62 4.55 -6.54
CA GLY A 123 -3.59 5.17 -5.70
C GLY A 123 -3.89 5.10 -4.21
N GLU A 124 -2.93 5.55 -3.41
CA GLU A 124 -3.04 5.75 -1.98
C GLU A 124 -3.35 7.22 -1.69
N SER A 125 -4.39 7.48 -0.89
CA SER A 125 -4.74 8.84 -0.46
C SER A 125 -3.71 9.39 0.53
N SER A 126 -3.46 10.69 0.49
CA SER A 126 -2.69 11.40 1.53
C SER A 126 -3.45 11.53 2.84
N ARG A 127 -4.77 11.29 2.84
CA ARG A 127 -5.68 11.33 4.00
C ARG A 127 -6.09 9.93 4.42
N ASN A 128 -6.62 9.81 5.64
CA ASN A 128 -7.12 8.53 6.17
C ASN A 128 -8.43 8.07 5.52
N GLU A 129 -9.07 8.93 4.76
CA GLU A 129 -10.33 8.64 4.08
C GLU A 129 -10.13 8.26 2.62
N ASP A 130 -11.01 7.42 2.11
CA ASP A 130 -11.09 7.07 0.70
C ASP A 130 -11.58 8.25 -0.13
N ILE A 131 -10.92 8.51 -1.23
CA ILE A 131 -11.26 9.61 -2.15
C ILE A 131 -11.64 9.03 -3.51
N VAL A 132 -12.79 9.42 -4.03
CA VAL A 132 -13.21 9.06 -5.40
C VAL A 132 -12.77 10.15 -6.36
N CYS A 133 -11.98 9.77 -7.38
CA CYS A 133 -11.43 10.69 -8.38
C CYS A 133 -11.76 10.24 -9.80
N ASN A 134 -11.98 11.18 -10.69
CA ASN A 134 -12.14 10.88 -12.11
C ASN A 134 -10.78 10.98 -12.80
N VAL A 135 -10.15 9.82 -13.02
CA VAL A 135 -8.84 9.69 -13.71
C VAL A 135 -8.99 9.61 -15.23
N CYS A 136 -10.22 9.42 -15.74
CA CYS A 136 -10.52 9.35 -17.17
C CYS A 136 -10.83 10.73 -17.77
N LYS A 137 -10.89 11.78 -16.94
CA LYS A 137 -11.25 13.13 -17.37
C LYS A 137 -10.28 13.67 -18.40
N LYS A 138 -10.78 13.99 -19.59
CA LYS A 138 -10.02 14.68 -20.65
C LYS A 138 -10.01 16.19 -20.43
N LYS A 139 -8.93 16.85 -20.84
CA LYS A 139 -8.88 18.32 -20.86
C LYS A 139 -9.90 18.81 -21.88
N GLN A 140 -10.86 19.62 -21.45
CA GLN A 140 -11.76 20.29 -22.38
C GLN A 140 -10.98 21.42 -23.09
N MET A 141 -10.99 21.43 -24.40
CA MET A 141 -10.40 22.53 -25.16
C MET A 141 -11.25 23.77 -24.95
N THR A 142 -10.80 24.68 -24.12
CA THR A 142 -11.39 26.00 -23.95
C THR A 142 -10.54 27.00 -24.72
N ASN A 143 -11.14 27.59 -25.75
CA ASN A 143 -10.72 28.78 -26.49
C ASN A 143 -9.29 28.77 -27.14
N THR A 144 -9.21 29.03 -28.42
CA THR A 144 -8.02 29.04 -29.28
C THR A 144 -6.87 29.95 -28.83
N ARG A 145 -7.10 30.90 -27.94
CA ARG A 145 -6.05 31.81 -27.42
C ARG A 145 -5.20 31.18 -26.32
N ALA A 146 -5.64 30.12 -25.67
CA ALA A 146 -4.90 29.44 -24.62
C ALA A 146 -4.09 28.23 -25.14
N ALA A 147 -4.17 27.91 -26.43
CA ALA A 147 -3.47 26.79 -27.03
C ALA A 147 -1.91 26.93 -27.05
N GLY A 148 -1.40 28.16 -26.83
CA GLY A 148 0.04 28.44 -26.76
C GLY A 148 0.67 28.25 -25.38
N SER A 149 -0.12 28.01 -24.34
CA SER A 149 0.35 27.80 -22.97
C SER A 149 0.05 26.39 -22.46
N ASP A 150 0.10 25.39 -23.32
CA ASP A 150 0.11 24.00 -22.89
C ASP A 150 1.48 23.66 -22.29
N ASP A 151 1.72 24.13 -21.06
CA ASP A 151 2.79 23.61 -20.26
C ASP A 151 2.65 22.10 -20.17
N ALA A 152 3.73 21.39 -20.53
CA ALA A 152 3.75 19.95 -20.47
C ALA A 152 3.34 19.50 -19.05
N LEU A 153 2.24 18.74 -18.94
CA LEU A 153 1.75 18.23 -17.67
C LEU A 153 2.84 17.36 -17.03
N ARG A 154 3.46 17.85 -15.97
CA ARG A 154 4.46 17.10 -15.22
C ARG A 154 3.75 16.12 -14.30
N LEU A 155 3.74 14.87 -14.70
CA LEU A 155 3.25 13.78 -13.85
C LEU A 155 4.39 13.27 -12.97
N VAL A 156 4.09 13.10 -11.68
CA VAL A 156 4.97 12.36 -10.78
C VAL A 156 4.95 10.89 -11.21
N PRO A 157 6.11 10.22 -11.28
CA PRO A 157 6.16 8.80 -11.63
C PRO A 157 5.24 7.98 -10.71
N HIS A 158 4.40 7.15 -11.29
CA HIS A 158 3.53 6.25 -10.53
C HIS A 158 4.36 5.11 -9.91
N THR A 159 3.87 4.57 -8.82
CA THR A 159 4.52 3.45 -8.11
C THR A 159 3.88 2.14 -8.54
N VAL A 160 4.66 1.25 -9.14
CA VAL A 160 4.21 -0.12 -9.42
C VAL A 160 4.39 -0.95 -8.16
N LEU A 161 3.31 -1.49 -7.62
CA LEU A 161 3.34 -2.34 -6.43
C LEU A 161 3.65 -3.79 -6.80
N SER A 162 4.50 -4.44 -6.01
CA SER A 162 4.69 -5.89 -6.06
C SER A 162 3.47 -6.62 -5.46
N LEU A 163 3.38 -7.94 -5.68
CA LEU A 163 2.32 -8.75 -5.08
C LEU A 163 2.28 -8.61 -3.55
N GLU A 164 3.43 -8.69 -2.89
CA GLU A 164 3.55 -8.53 -1.44
C GLU A 164 3.07 -7.15 -0.98
N GLN A 165 3.48 -6.09 -1.68
CA GLN A 165 3.04 -4.72 -1.39
C GLN A 165 1.54 -4.53 -1.61
N CYS A 166 0.96 -5.17 -2.62
CA CYS A 166 -0.49 -5.18 -2.82
C CYS A 166 -1.21 -5.88 -1.68
N MET A 167 -0.68 -7.02 -1.21
CA MET A 167 -1.26 -7.78 -0.08
C MET A 167 -1.16 -7.02 1.25
N GLU A 168 -0.09 -6.24 1.45
CA GLU A 168 0.05 -5.35 2.61
C GLU A 168 -0.91 -4.16 2.52
N PHE A 169 -1.14 -3.67 1.31
CA PHE A 169 -1.95 -2.48 1.06
C PHE A 169 -3.44 -2.69 1.30
N ILE A 170 -4.02 -3.87 0.97
CA ILE A 170 -5.47 -4.11 1.01
C ILE A 170 -6.02 -4.07 2.43
N LYS A 171 -7.23 -3.48 2.55
CA LYS A 171 -8.09 -3.51 3.74
C LYS A 171 -9.20 -4.56 3.58
N ASP A 172 -9.97 -4.80 4.63
CA ASP A 172 -11.07 -5.78 4.66
C ASP A 172 -12.15 -5.56 3.59
N ASP A 173 -12.35 -4.31 3.16
CA ASP A 173 -13.30 -3.93 2.13
C ASP A 173 -12.69 -3.85 0.72
N GLU A 174 -11.44 -4.26 0.58
CA GLU A 174 -10.66 -4.24 -0.65
C GLU A 174 -10.30 -5.65 -1.11
N LEU A 175 -10.08 -5.81 -2.39
CA LEU A 175 -9.69 -7.06 -3.01
C LEU A 175 -8.52 -6.83 -3.98
N LEU A 176 -7.66 -7.83 -4.08
CA LEU A 176 -6.60 -7.89 -5.06
C LEU A 176 -6.98 -8.85 -6.19
N GLU A 177 -6.96 -8.37 -7.41
CA GLU A 177 -7.11 -9.16 -8.62
C GLU A 177 -5.73 -9.46 -9.19
N VAL A 178 -5.41 -10.75 -9.28
CA VAL A 178 -4.15 -11.23 -9.83
C VAL A 178 -4.42 -11.86 -11.18
N THR A 179 -3.84 -11.27 -12.23
CA THR A 179 -3.86 -11.82 -13.58
C THR A 179 -2.43 -12.08 -14.04
N PRO A 180 -2.21 -12.90 -15.08
CA PRO A 180 -0.86 -13.13 -15.60
C PRO A 180 -0.12 -11.85 -16.03
N GLU A 181 -0.85 -10.82 -16.44
CA GLU A 181 -0.30 -9.58 -16.99
C GLU A 181 -0.31 -8.42 -15.98
N SER A 182 -1.19 -8.43 -14.99
CA SER A 182 -1.37 -7.27 -14.10
C SER A 182 -1.90 -7.62 -12.72
N LEU A 183 -1.52 -6.78 -11.75
CA LEU A 183 -2.09 -6.73 -10.40
C LEU A 183 -3.01 -5.51 -10.32
N ARG A 184 -4.26 -5.73 -9.91
CA ARG A 184 -5.26 -4.66 -9.78
C ARG A 184 -5.88 -4.69 -8.40
N LEU A 185 -5.92 -3.55 -7.77
CA LEU A 185 -6.59 -3.36 -6.49
C LEU A 185 -7.99 -2.80 -6.73
N ARG A 186 -8.99 -3.29 -6.01
CA ARG A 186 -10.36 -2.78 -6.12
C ARG A 186 -11.13 -2.83 -4.81
N LYS A 187 -12.18 -2.05 -4.72
CA LYS A 187 -13.15 -2.21 -3.64
C LYS A 187 -14.01 -3.47 -3.85
N ARG A 188 -14.43 -4.10 -2.76
CA ARG A 188 -15.35 -5.24 -2.80
C ARG A 188 -16.68 -4.85 -3.45
N ILE A 189 -17.19 -3.66 -3.13
CA ILE A 189 -18.36 -3.06 -3.76
C ILE A 189 -17.89 -1.99 -4.73
N LEU A 190 -18.10 -2.21 -6.03
CA LEU A 190 -17.61 -1.32 -7.08
C LEU A 190 -18.40 -0.02 -7.14
N ALA A 191 -19.73 -0.08 -7.10
CA ALA A 191 -20.58 1.09 -7.24
C ALA A 191 -20.51 2.02 -6.02
N LYS A 192 -20.24 3.30 -6.25
CA LYS A 192 -20.11 4.33 -5.22
C LYS A 192 -21.35 4.43 -4.33
N ASP A 193 -22.54 4.44 -4.93
CA ASP A 193 -23.80 4.58 -4.19
C ASP A 193 -24.05 3.41 -3.23
N GLN A 194 -23.65 2.21 -3.62
CA GLN A 194 -23.76 1.04 -2.76
C GLN A 194 -22.77 1.09 -1.60
N ARG A 195 -21.54 1.57 -1.82
CA ARG A 195 -20.55 1.78 -0.75
C ARG A 195 -21.06 2.77 0.29
N LEU A 196 -21.62 3.90 -0.14
CA LEU A 196 -22.20 4.91 0.76
C LEU A 196 -23.34 4.32 1.57
N LYS A 197 -24.30 3.60 0.94
CA LYS A 197 -25.39 2.94 1.65
C LYS A 197 -24.91 1.95 2.71
N GLN A 198 -23.84 1.21 2.43
CA GLN A 198 -23.27 0.27 3.39
C GLN A 198 -22.61 0.97 4.58
N GLN A 199 -21.93 2.10 4.36
CA GLN A 199 -21.33 2.90 5.44
C GLN A 199 -22.39 3.47 6.38
N PHE A 200 -23.53 3.93 5.85
CA PHE A 200 -24.65 4.41 6.67
C PHE A 200 -25.35 3.30 7.48
N ARG A 201 -25.31 2.04 7.02
CA ARG A 201 -25.88 0.90 7.76
C ARG A 201 -24.98 0.38 8.89
N LYS A 202 -23.70 0.69 8.88
CA LYS A 202 -22.72 0.28 9.91
C LYS A 202 -22.57 1.30 11.05
N LYS A 203 -23.13 2.50 10.90
CA LYS A 203 -23.28 3.51 11.96
C LYS A 203 -24.61 3.34 12.69
#